data_aa2461fd929621c0743a2706f5bf0de5
#
_entry.id   aa2461fd929621c0743a2706f5bf0de5
#
_cell.length_a   1.000
_cell.length_b   1.000
_cell.length_c   1.000
_cell.angle_alpha   90.00
_cell.angle_beta   90.00
_cell.angle_gamma   90.00
#
_symmetry.space_group_name_H-M   'P 1'
#
loop_
_entity.id
_entity.type
_entity.pdbx_description
1 polymer ?
#
loop_
_entity_poly.entity_id
_entity_poly.type
_entity_poly.pdbx_seq_one_letter_code
_entity_poly.pdbx_strand_id
1 'polypeptide(L)'
;MKKLRLALHKGEELRFLSHLDFAQAVERMIRRAEIKMAYSEGFNPHMKISFSSALALGVTAEAEYIDMDVLEDDSLESIMARLNAVAPRGLEIL
;
A
#
# COMPACT_ATOMS: atom_id res chain seq x y z
N MET A 1 -5.47 4.91 16.02
CA MET A 1 -5.49 4.60 14.58
C MET A 1 -4.93 5.79 13.82
N LYS A 2 -4.08 5.55 12.88
CA LYS A 2 -3.36 6.57 12.13
C LYS A 2 -3.56 6.35 10.64
N LYS A 3 -3.93 7.40 9.92
CA LYS A 3 -4.11 7.33 8.47
C LYS A 3 -2.84 7.76 7.76
N LEU A 4 -2.36 6.92 6.85
CA LEU A 4 -1.16 7.21 6.07
C LEU A 4 -1.51 7.15 4.59
N ARG A 5 -0.91 8.05 3.82
CA ARG A 5 -0.97 8.00 2.36
C ARG A 5 0.45 7.79 1.84
N LEU A 6 0.61 6.74 1.07
CA LEU A 6 1.89 6.39 0.47
C LEU A 6 1.80 6.42 -1.04
N ALA A 7 2.84 6.93 -1.68
CA ALA A 7 2.97 6.87 -3.13
C ALA A 7 3.75 5.62 -3.51
N LEU A 8 3.27 4.91 -4.51
CA LEU A 8 3.89 3.69 -5.01
C LEU A 8 4.30 3.85 -6.46
N HIS A 9 5.46 3.35 -6.82
CA HIS A 9 5.87 3.23 -8.20
C HIS A 9 5.79 1.76 -8.62
N LYS A 10 5.03 1.50 -9.69
CA LYS A 10 4.83 0.18 -10.24
C LYS A 10 5.70 0.05 -11.49
N GLY A 11 6.74 -0.77 -11.40
CA GLY A 11 7.69 -0.97 -12.49
C GLY A 11 7.16 -1.91 -13.58
N GLU A 12 8.00 -2.17 -14.58
CA GLU A 12 7.63 -2.99 -15.75
C GLU A 12 7.15 -4.38 -15.36
N GLU A 13 7.73 -4.98 -14.33
CA GLU A 13 7.38 -6.33 -13.89
C GLU A 13 5.93 -6.43 -13.41
N LEU A 14 5.36 -5.33 -12.96
CA LEU A 14 4.01 -5.32 -12.38
C LEU A 14 2.99 -4.57 -13.22
N ARG A 15 3.39 -4.00 -14.36
CA ARG A 15 2.50 -3.11 -15.13
C ARG A 15 1.27 -3.83 -15.68
N PHE A 16 1.34 -5.14 -15.89
CA PHE A 16 0.24 -5.92 -16.45
C PHE A 16 -0.61 -6.62 -15.40
N LEU A 17 -0.34 -6.43 -14.12
CA LEU A 17 -1.17 -6.99 -13.08
C LEU A 17 -2.55 -6.33 -13.09
N SER A 18 -3.58 -7.14 -12.88
CA SER A 18 -4.92 -6.59 -12.66
C SER A 18 -4.92 -5.79 -11.35
N HIS A 19 -5.91 -4.93 -11.18
CA HIS A 19 -6.05 -4.17 -9.93
C HIS A 19 -6.18 -5.10 -8.72
N LEU A 20 -6.93 -6.19 -8.87
CA LEU A 20 -7.09 -7.17 -7.80
C LEU A 20 -5.76 -7.83 -7.42
N ASP A 21 -4.98 -8.25 -8.42
CA ASP A 21 -3.68 -8.87 -8.18
C ASP A 21 -2.71 -7.88 -7.54
N PHE A 22 -2.74 -6.63 -7.97
CA PHE A 22 -1.92 -5.58 -7.39
C PHE A 22 -2.29 -5.34 -5.92
N ALA A 23 -3.59 -5.26 -5.62
CA ALA A 23 -4.07 -5.07 -4.25
C ALA A 23 -3.63 -6.22 -3.35
N GLN A 24 -3.71 -7.46 -3.85
CA GLN A 24 -3.28 -8.63 -3.08
C GLN A 24 -1.77 -8.61 -2.83
N ALA A 25 -0.99 -8.18 -3.81
CA ALA A 25 0.46 -8.06 -3.65
C ALA A 25 0.80 -7.02 -2.57
N VAL A 26 0.10 -5.89 -2.54
CA VAL A 26 0.30 -4.85 -1.53
C VAL A 26 -0.07 -5.38 -0.14
N GLU A 27 -1.21 -6.05 0.00
CA GLU A 27 -1.62 -6.62 1.29
C GLU A 27 -0.60 -7.66 1.79
N ARG A 28 -0.07 -8.48 0.89
CA ARG A 28 0.94 -9.48 1.24
C ARG A 28 2.22 -8.78 1.71
N MET A 29 2.62 -7.72 1.05
CA MET A 29 3.77 -6.91 1.45
C MET A 29 3.59 -6.35 2.85
N ILE A 30 2.42 -5.81 3.15
CA ILE A 30 2.10 -5.25 4.47
C ILE A 30 2.19 -6.33 5.55
N ARG A 31 1.68 -7.53 5.28
CA ARG A 31 1.76 -8.64 6.23
C ARG A 31 3.21 -9.07 6.46
N ARG A 32 4.01 -9.12 5.40
CA ARG A 32 5.43 -9.50 5.53
C ARG A 32 6.24 -8.45 6.29
N ALA A 33 5.86 -7.18 6.18
CA ALA A 33 6.49 -6.10 6.94
C ALA A 33 6.03 -6.08 8.40
N GLU A 34 5.05 -6.92 8.76
CA GLU A 34 4.49 -7.02 10.12
C GLU A 34 3.92 -5.70 10.62
N ILE A 35 3.32 -4.93 9.72
CA ILE A 35 2.66 -3.68 10.08
C ILE A 35 1.28 -3.99 10.63
N LYS A 36 0.96 -3.45 11.79
CA LYS A 36 -0.34 -3.65 12.42
C LYS A 36 -1.37 -2.76 11.78
N MET A 37 -2.30 -3.36 11.04
CA MET A 37 -3.33 -2.66 10.30
C MET A 37 -4.65 -2.67 11.04
N ALA A 38 -5.45 -1.63 10.83
CA ALA A 38 -6.86 -1.68 11.19
C ALA A 38 -7.61 -2.53 10.17
N TYR A 39 -8.63 -3.25 10.63
CA TYR A 39 -9.47 -4.09 9.78
C TYR A 39 -10.91 -3.62 9.83
N SER A 40 -11.64 -3.83 8.74
CA SER A 40 -13.07 -3.55 8.71
C SER A 40 -13.80 -4.52 9.63
N GLU A 41 -14.96 -4.11 10.11
CA GLU A 41 -15.83 -4.97 10.92
C GLU A 41 -16.67 -5.86 10.02
N GLY A 42 -17.13 -6.98 10.55
CA GLY A 42 -17.99 -7.90 9.83
C GLY A 42 -17.45 -9.32 9.78
N PHE A 43 -18.13 -10.19 9.02
CA PHE A 43 -17.78 -11.60 8.93
C PHE A 43 -16.47 -11.86 8.21
N ASN A 44 -16.12 -10.99 7.25
CA ASN A 44 -14.88 -11.11 6.48
C ASN A 44 -14.08 -9.83 6.62
N PRO A 45 -13.34 -9.66 7.74
CA PRO A 45 -12.56 -8.43 7.94
C PRO A 45 -11.49 -8.27 6.87
N HIS A 46 -11.38 -7.05 6.36
CA HIS A 46 -10.35 -6.69 5.37
C HIS A 46 -9.49 -5.56 5.92
N MET A 47 -8.23 -5.51 5.52
CA MET A 47 -7.37 -4.39 5.86
C MET A 47 -8.01 -3.09 5.37
N LYS A 48 -8.00 -2.07 6.22
CA LYS A 48 -8.51 -0.75 5.83
C LYS A 48 -7.47 -0.05 4.95
N ILE A 49 -7.57 -0.32 3.66
CA ILE A 49 -6.67 0.20 2.66
C ILE A 49 -7.48 0.59 1.42
N SER A 50 -7.16 1.74 0.84
CA SER A 50 -7.79 2.22 -0.39
C SER A 50 -6.72 2.55 -1.41
N PHE A 51 -7.07 2.39 -2.67
CA PHE A 51 -6.15 2.64 -3.78
C PHE A 51 -6.67 3.79 -4.65
N SER A 52 -5.77 4.69 -5.04
CA SER A 52 -6.10 5.77 -5.97
C SER A 52 -4.93 6.00 -6.91
N SER A 53 -5.22 6.28 -8.17
CA SER A 53 -4.17 6.67 -9.10
C SER A 53 -3.90 8.17 -8.97
N ALA A 54 -2.71 8.61 -9.41
CA ALA A 54 -2.38 10.03 -9.44
C ALA A 54 -3.36 10.81 -10.31
N LEU A 55 -3.78 10.22 -11.42
CA LEU A 55 -4.75 10.85 -12.33
C LEU A 55 -6.11 11.06 -11.67
N ALA A 56 -6.57 10.09 -10.87
CA ALA A 56 -7.83 10.20 -10.14
C ALA A 56 -7.79 11.32 -9.09
N LEU A 57 -6.58 11.68 -8.61
CA LEU A 57 -6.40 12.75 -7.64
C LEU A 57 -6.08 14.11 -8.30
N GLY A 58 -6.12 14.17 -9.64
CA GLY A 58 -5.84 15.40 -10.36
C GLY A 58 -4.37 15.70 -10.56
N VAL A 59 -3.49 14.72 -10.33
CA VAL A 59 -2.05 14.85 -10.51
C VAL A 59 -1.68 14.26 -11.87
N THR A 60 -0.74 14.89 -12.58
CA THR A 60 -0.36 14.46 -13.93
C THR A 60 0.68 13.34 -13.95
N ALA A 61 1.40 13.12 -12.86
CA ALA A 61 2.41 12.06 -12.79
C ALA A 61 1.74 10.69 -12.65
N GLU A 62 2.35 9.67 -13.28
CA GLU A 62 1.87 8.29 -13.17
C GLU A 62 2.39 7.69 -11.87
N ALA A 63 1.52 7.59 -10.87
CA ALA A 63 1.81 6.94 -9.60
C ALA A 63 0.52 6.36 -9.05
N GLU A 64 0.68 5.34 -8.22
CA GLU A 64 -0.44 4.80 -7.46
C GLU A 64 -0.30 5.27 -6.03
N TYR A 65 -1.43 5.58 -5.41
CA TYR A 65 -1.45 5.99 -4.01
C TYR A 65 -2.23 4.96 -3.21
N ILE A 66 -1.76 4.68 -2.01
CA ILE A 66 -2.53 3.86 -1.06
C ILE A 66 -2.78 4.70 0.19
N ASP A 67 -4.00 4.60 0.69
CA ASP A 67 -4.38 5.18 1.98
C ASP A 67 -4.61 3.99 2.91
N MET A 68 -3.90 3.97 4.03
CA MET A 68 -3.97 2.85 4.96
C MET A 68 -4.18 3.35 6.38
N ASP A 69 -5.01 2.62 7.12
CA ASP A 69 -5.25 2.88 8.53
C ASP A 69 -4.41 1.90 9.35
N VAL A 70 -3.42 2.43 10.07
CA VAL A 70 -2.52 1.61 10.87
C VAL A 70 -2.78 1.80 12.35
N LEU A 71 -2.52 0.75 13.13
CA LEU A 71 -2.69 0.78 14.58
C LEU A 71 -1.41 1.11 15.32
N GLU A 72 -0.27 1.03 14.65
CA GLU A 72 1.01 1.33 15.31
C GLU A 72 1.32 2.82 15.26
N ASP A 73 2.14 3.23 16.23
CA ASP A 73 2.61 4.60 16.39
C ASP A 73 3.97 4.85 15.74
N ASP A 74 4.39 3.97 14.87
CA ASP A 74 5.68 4.09 14.22
C ASP A 74 5.69 5.28 13.26
N SER A 75 6.88 5.83 12.98
CA SER A 75 7.01 6.95 12.06
C SER A 75 6.71 6.51 10.63
N LEU A 76 6.31 7.47 9.79
CA LEU A 76 6.07 7.20 8.39
C LEU A 76 7.33 6.65 7.71
N GLU A 77 8.50 7.22 8.04
CA GLU A 77 9.77 6.79 7.48
C GLU A 77 10.11 5.35 7.86
N SER A 78 9.82 4.97 9.09
CA SER A 78 10.04 3.60 9.55
C SER A 78 9.14 2.62 8.82
N ILE A 79 7.87 2.96 8.67
CA ILE A 79 6.90 2.12 7.95
C ILE A 79 7.31 1.97 6.48
N MET A 80 7.72 3.05 5.83
CA MET A 80 8.21 3.02 4.45
C MET A 80 9.43 2.12 4.30
N ALA A 81 10.39 2.23 5.22
CA ALA A 81 11.59 1.40 5.19
C ALA A 81 11.25 -0.09 5.35
N ARG A 82 10.33 -0.41 6.24
CA ARG A 82 9.89 -1.80 6.47
C ARG A 82 9.19 -2.36 5.23
N LEU A 83 8.35 -1.56 4.58
CA LEU A 83 7.66 -1.96 3.35
C LEU A 83 8.66 -2.18 2.21
N ASN A 84 9.59 -1.26 2.01
CA ASN A 84 10.58 -1.40 0.95
C ASN A 84 11.51 -2.60 1.16
N ALA A 85 11.76 -2.96 2.41
CA ALA A 85 12.60 -4.13 2.73
C ALA A 85 11.98 -5.44 2.25
N VAL A 86 10.66 -5.51 2.14
CA VAL A 86 9.94 -6.72 1.74
C VAL A 86 9.15 -6.56 0.44
N ALA A 87 9.27 -5.42 -0.22
CA ALA A 87 8.52 -5.14 -1.44
C ALA A 87 8.92 -6.13 -2.55
N PRO A 88 7.96 -6.61 -3.33
CA PRO A 88 8.28 -7.45 -4.46
C PRO A 88 9.02 -6.67 -5.53
N ARG A 89 9.74 -7.39 -6.40
CA ARG A 89 10.46 -6.78 -7.49
C ARG A 89 9.51 -5.99 -8.38
N GLY A 90 9.85 -4.76 -8.68
CA GLY A 90 9.03 -3.88 -9.49
C GLY A 90 8.09 -2.97 -8.71
N LEU A 91 8.08 -3.09 -7.38
CA LEU A 91 7.26 -2.22 -6.54
C LEU A 91 8.14 -1.42 -5.58
N GLU A 92 7.98 -0.12 -5.59
CA GLU A 92 8.77 0.79 -4.75
C GLU A 92 7.84 1.76 -4.01
N ILE A 93 8.08 1.95 -2.73
CA ILE A 93 7.40 2.97 -1.93
C ILE A 93 8.22 4.25 -2.03
N LEU A 94 7.60 5.30 -2.49
CA LEU A 94 8.27 6.58 -2.73
C LEU A 94 8.21 7.51 -1.52
#